data_21a8f0021624c63f5e2dfc1abb3697d1
#
_entry.id   21a8f0021624c63f5e2dfc1abb3697d1
#
_cell.length_a   1.000
_cell.length_b   1.000
_cell.length_c   1.000
_cell.angle_alpha   90.00
_cell.angle_beta   90.00
_cell.angle_gamma   90.00
#
_symmetry.space_group_name_H-M   'P 1'
#
loop_
_entity.id
_entity.type
_entity.pdbx_description
1 polymer ?
#
loop_
_entity_poly.entity_id
_entity_poly.type
_entity_poly.pdbx_seq_one_letter_code
_entity_poly.pdbx_strand_id
1 'polypeptide(L)'
;MRNLEIEFKCPINKKEYETLINKFGLKDNVYLLTNYYFDSVDKVLHKNRTVLRIRQKHSNNLYKITLKQDTPQGALESHVFLKEKQALNLIENGFNLND
;
A
#
# COMPACT_ATOMS: atom_id res chain seq x y z
N MET A 1 -8.92 2.40 -14.14
CA MET A 1 -9.40 3.35 -13.13
C MET A 1 -8.20 4.01 -12.47
N ARG A 2 -8.13 5.31 -12.54
CA ARG A 2 -7.08 6.05 -11.86
C ARG A 2 -7.50 6.35 -10.43
N ASN A 3 -6.75 5.83 -9.48
CA ASN A 3 -6.84 6.30 -8.10
C ASN A 3 -5.76 7.35 -7.89
N LEU A 4 -6.20 8.61 -7.73
CA LEU A 4 -5.30 9.66 -7.33
C LEU A 4 -5.21 9.62 -5.81
N GLU A 5 -4.11 9.05 -5.29
CA GLU A 5 -3.82 9.14 -3.87
C GLU A 5 -3.05 10.42 -3.61
N ILE A 6 -3.73 11.38 -2.97
CA ILE A 6 -3.06 12.54 -2.41
C ILE A 6 -2.81 12.23 -0.94
N GLU A 7 -1.56 11.97 -0.57
CA GLU A 7 -1.19 11.76 0.81
C GLU A 7 -0.86 13.09 1.47
N PHE A 8 -1.77 13.53 2.34
CA PHE A 8 -1.46 14.61 3.28
C PHE A 8 -1.10 13.98 4.61
N LYS A 9 0.16 14.12 5.02
CA LYS A 9 0.57 13.75 6.38
C LYS A 9 0.37 14.94 7.30
N CYS A 10 -0.83 15.06 7.84
CA CYS A 10 -1.14 16.04 8.87
C CYS A 10 -1.06 15.34 10.23
N PRO A 11 -0.12 15.70 11.11
CA PRO A 11 -0.08 15.10 12.43
C PRO A 11 -1.32 15.50 13.22
N ILE A 12 -2.00 14.49 13.78
CA ILE A 12 -3.14 14.70 14.67
C ILE A 12 -2.85 13.99 15.99
N ASN A 13 -3.34 14.57 17.09
CA ASN A 13 -3.23 13.91 18.38
C ASN A 13 -4.40 12.93 18.58
N LYS A 14 -4.34 12.14 19.67
CA LYS A 14 -5.36 11.13 19.97
C LYS A 14 -6.76 11.73 20.09
N LYS A 15 -6.88 12.88 20.73
CA LYS A 15 -8.16 13.55 20.93
C LYS A 15 -8.77 14.03 19.61
N GLU A 16 -7.94 14.61 18.74
CA GLU A 16 -8.37 15.04 17.41
C GLU A 16 -8.79 13.84 16.55
N TYR A 17 -8.07 12.75 16.65
CA TYR A 17 -8.39 11.51 15.95
C TYR A 17 -9.77 10.98 16.37
N GLU A 18 -10.02 10.88 17.67
CA GLU A 18 -11.31 10.44 18.21
C GLU A 18 -12.44 11.37 17.78
N THR A 19 -12.20 12.68 17.81
CA THR A 19 -13.18 13.68 17.38
C THR A 19 -13.55 13.53 15.91
N LEU A 20 -12.54 13.32 15.05
CA LEU A 20 -12.76 13.12 13.61
C LEU A 20 -13.58 11.87 13.34
N ILE A 21 -13.25 10.77 14.00
CA ILE A 21 -13.96 9.51 13.82
C ILE A 21 -15.43 9.65 14.22
N ASN A 22 -15.69 10.27 15.37
CA ASN A 22 -17.05 10.45 15.88
C ASN A 22 -17.85 11.44 15.03
N LYS A 23 -17.23 12.56 14.64
CA LYS A 23 -17.91 13.62 13.89
C LYS A 23 -18.34 13.19 12.50
N PHE A 24 -17.49 12.41 11.82
CA PHE A 24 -17.74 12.00 10.44
C PHE A 24 -18.22 10.55 10.31
N GLY A 25 -18.47 9.86 11.42
CA GLY A 25 -18.91 8.47 11.40
C GLY A 25 -17.90 7.50 10.79
N LEU A 26 -16.62 7.82 10.89
CA LEU A 26 -15.55 7.04 10.26
C LEU A 26 -15.30 5.70 10.94
N LYS A 27 -15.82 5.49 12.13
CA LYS A 27 -15.62 4.26 12.90
C LYS A 27 -16.05 3.02 12.13
N ASP A 28 -17.14 3.11 11.38
CA ASP A 28 -17.68 2.00 10.60
C ASP A 28 -16.95 1.81 9.27
N ASN A 29 -16.12 2.79 8.88
CA ASN A 29 -15.37 2.79 7.62
C ASN A 29 -13.86 2.72 7.83
N VAL A 30 -13.42 2.37 9.03
CA VAL A 30 -12.00 2.22 9.36
C VAL A 30 -11.57 0.79 9.00
N TYR A 31 -10.53 0.70 8.18
CA TYR A 31 -9.96 -0.59 7.78
C TYR A 31 -8.53 -0.67 8.30
N LEU A 32 -8.19 -1.82 8.88
CA LEU A 32 -6.79 -2.10 9.17
C LEU A 32 -6.11 -2.56 7.89
N LEU A 33 -5.09 -1.83 7.48
CA LEU A 33 -4.28 -2.14 6.32
C LEU A 33 -2.84 -2.34 6.76
N THR A 34 -2.21 -3.39 6.27
CA THR A 34 -0.77 -3.59 6.44
C THR A 34 -0.10 -3.49 5.07
N ASN A 35 0.92 -2.65 4.98
CA ASN A 35 1.67 -2.48 3.74
C ASN A 35 3.06 -3.07 3.91
N TYR A 36 3.44 -3.90 2.96
CA TYR A 36 4.78 -4.48 2.87
C TYR A 36 5.46 -3.90 1.65
N TYR A 37 6.54 -3.15 1.87
CA TYR A 37 7.28 -2.49 0.79
C TYR A 37 8.53 -3.31 0.45
N PHE A 38 8.81 -3.41 -0.83
CA PHE A 38 9.92 -4.21 -1.34
C PHE A 38 10.85 -3.35 -2.17
N ASP A 39 12.14 -3.53 -1.94
CA ASP A 39 13.19 -2.93 -2.76
C ASP A 39 14.45 -3.79 -2.64
N SER A 40 15.39 -3.57 -3.54
CA SER A 40 16.71 -4.17 -3.41
C SER A 40 17.51 -3.45 -2.32
N VAL A 41 18.60 -4.09 -1.87
CA VAL A 41 19.52 -3.49 -0.90
C VAL A 41 20.04 -2.15 -1.41
N ASP A 42 20.27 -2.04 -2.70
CA ASP A 42 20.73 -0.82 -3.36
C ASP A 42 19.62 0.20 -3.61
N LYS A 43 18.40 -0.11 -3.23
CA LYS A 43 17.22 0.74 -3.42
C LYS A 43 17.01 1.15 -4.88
N VAL A 44 17.13 0.19 -5.78
CA VAL A 44 16.99 0.42 -7.23
C VAL A 44 15.61 0.95 -7.57
N LEU A 45 14.55 0.40 -6.97
CA LEU A 45 13.19 0.88 -7.22
C LEU A 45 13.01 2.31 -6.76
N HIS A 46 13.46 2.62 -5.55
CA HIS A 46 13.38 3.98 -5.01
C HIS A 46 14.12 4.98 -5.90
N LYS A 47 15.32 4.63 -6.36
CA LYS A 47 16.13 5.49 -7.27
C LYS A 47 15.43 5.72 -8.60
N ASN A 48 14.60 4.78 -9.05
CA ASN A 48 13.81 4.89 -10.28
C ASN A 48 12.38 5.40 -10.04
N ARG A 49 12.13 5.99 -8.90
CA ARG A 49 10.82 6.52 -8.50
C ARG A 49 9.71 5.47 -8.63
N THR A 50 10.04 4.25 -8.27
CA THR A 50 9.15 3.10 -8.34
C THR A 50 8.90 2.56 -6.94
N VAL A 51 7.66 2.19 -6.67
CA VAL A 51 7.25 1.56 -5.42
C VAL A 51 6.63 0.22 -5.73
N LEU A 52 7.10 -0.82 -5.05
CA LEU A 52 6.49 -2.15 -5.09
C LEU A 52 5.97 -2.46 -3.70
N ARG A 53 4.69 -2.78 -3.62
CA ARG A 53 3.99 -2.94 -2.34
C ARG A 53 3.01 -4.10 -2.41
N ILE A 54 2.94 -4.88 -1.32
CA ILE A 54 1.80 -5.77 -1.07
C ILE A 54 1.00 -5.16 0.07
N ARG A 55 -0.30 -4.99 -0.14
CA ARG A 55 -1.22 -4.48 0.88
C ARG A 55 -2.17 -5.59 1.30
N GLN A 56 -2.22 -5.83 2.59
CA GLN A 56 -3.20 -6.70 3.21
C GLN A 56 -4.33 -5.87 3.80
N LYS A 57 -5.56 -6.13 3.38
CA LYS A 57 -6.75 -5.58 3.99
C LYS A 57 -7.30 -6.62 4.98
N HIS A 58 -7.26 -6.29 6.28
CA HIS A 58 -7.56 -7.26 7.33
C HIS A 58 -9.04 -7.63 7.43
N SER A 59 -9.93 -6.73 7.01
CA SER A 59 -11.37 -6.98 7.13
C SER A 59 -11.87 -8.18 6.31
N ASN A 60 -11.23 -8.45 5.18
CA ASN A 60 -11.59 -9.55 4.29
C ASN A 60 -10.38 -10.39 3.86
N ASN A 61 -9.25 -10.12 4.47
CA ASN A 61 -7.97 -10.81 4.22
C ASN A 61 -7.58 -10.83 2.74
N LEU A 62 -7.84 -9.72 2.04
CA LEU A 62 -7.42 -9.54 0.66
C LEU A 62 -6.00 -9.00 0.58
N TYR A 63 -5.23 -9.56 -0.33
CA TYR A 63 -3.88 -9.11 -0.62
C TYR A 63 -3.82 -8.56 -2.03
N LYS A 64 -3.22 -7.40 -2.17
CA LYS A 64 -3.06 -6.73 -3.45
C LYS A 64 -1.61 -6.30 -3.64
N ILE A 65 -1.00 -6.76 -4.74
CA ILE A 65 0.31 -6.26 -5.14
C ILE A 65 0.12 -5.02 -6.02
N THR A 66 0.92 -4.00 -5.77
CA THR A 66 0.88 -2.75 -6.52
C THR A 66 2.29 -2.38 -6.94
N LEU A 67 2.45 -2.09 -8.21
CA LEU A 67 3.64 -1.45 -8.75
C LEU A 67 3.24 -0.05 -9.18
N LYS A 68 3.91 0.96 -8.62
CA LYS A 68 3.67 2.36 -8.94
C LYS A 68 4.96 3.00 -9.40
N GLN A 69 4.94 3.65 -10.55
CA GLN A 69 6.08 4.36 -11.08
C GLN A 69 5.70 5.80 -11.41
N ASP A 70 6.44 6.76 -10.88
CA ASP A 70 6.27 8.16 -11.21
C ASP A 70 6.97 8.48 -12.52
N THR A 71 6.23 9.14 -13.41
CA THR A 71 6.75 9.61 -14.70
C THR A 71 6.50 11.11 -14.85
N PRO A 72 7.18 11.80 -15.79
CA PRO A 72 6.91 13.22 -16.04
C PRO A 72 5.46 13.52 -16.42
N GLN A 73 4.73 12.54 -16.96
CA GLN A 73 3.34 12.69 -17.38
C GLN A 73 2.34 12.25 -16.30
N GLY A 74 2.82 11.74 -15.16
CA GLY A 74 1.99 11.26 -14.08
C GLY A 74 2.44 9.90 -13.57
N ALA A 75 1.68 9.31 -12.68
CA ALA A 75 2.00 8.02 -12.10
C ALA A 75 1.36 6.88 -12.90
N LEU A 76 2.16 5.86 -13.18
CA LEU A 76 1.68 4.59 -13.71
C LEU A 76 1.49 3.62 -12.56
N GLU A 77 0.31 3.01 -12.45
CA GLU A 77 0.00 2.05 -11.39
C GLU A 77 -0.54 0.77 -11.99
N SER A 78 -0.03 -0.36 -11.49
CA SER A 78 -0.52 -1.69 -11.83
C SER A 78 -0.85 -2.44 -10.55
N HIS A 79 -2.03 -3.07 -10.52
CA HIS A 79 -2.53 -3.79 -9.37
C HIS A 79 -2.95 -5.20 -9.77
N VAL A 80 -2.60 -6.17 -8.93
CA VAL A 80 -3.08 -7.55 -9.08
C VAL A 80 -3.45 -8.07 -7.70
N PHE A 81 -4.61 -8.71 -7.58
CA PHE A 81 -4.95 -9.41 -6.36
C PHE A 81 -4.21 -10.74 -6.29
N LEU A 82 -3.69 -11.06 -5.11
CA LEU A 82 -2.96 -12.28 -4.84
C LEU A 82 -3.79 -13.19 -3.93
N LYS A 83 -3.63 -14.49 -4.13
CA LYS A 83 -4.10 -15.45 -3.15
C LYS A 83 -3.23 -15.32 -1.89
N GLU A 84 -3.82 -15.56 -0.72
CA GLU A 84 -3.12 -15.45 0.56
C GLU A 84 -1.80 -16.21 0.57
N LYS A 85 -1.81 -17.44 0.08
CA LYS A 85 -0.61 -18.30 0.04
C LYS A 85 0.51 -17.67 -0.81
N GLN A 86 0.16 -17.09 -1.96
CA GLN A 86 1.11 -16.41 -2.83
C GLN A 86 1.68 -15.18 -2.15
N ALA A 87 0.83 -14.38 -1.53
CA ALA A 87 1.23 -13.15 -0.84
C ALA A 87 2.16 -13.45 0.33
N LEU A 88 1.80 -14.41 1.17
CA LEU A 88 2.62 -14.81 2.32
C LEU A 88 3.99 -15.33 1.89
N ASN A 89 4.04 -16.10 0.81
CA ASN A 89 5.31 -16.57 0.27
C ASN A 89 6.20 -15.41 -0.19
N LEU A 90 5.63 -14.43 -0.90
CA LEU A 90 6.38 -13.26 -1.35
C LEU A 90 6.85 -12.38 -0.18
N ILE A 91 6.02 -12.23 0.84
CA ILE A 91 6.37 -11.45 2.03
C ILE A 91 7.52 -12.11 2.78
N GLU A 92 7.47 -13.43 2.93
CA GLU A 92 8.48 -14.18 3.68
C GLU A 92 9.79 -14.35 2.91
N ASN A 93 9.71 -14.68 1.64
CA ASN A 93 10.87 -15.07 0.82
C ASN A 93 11.32 -14.00 -0.18
N GLY A 94 10.52 -12.93 -0.34
CA GLY A 94 10.81 -11.88 -1.31
C GLY A 94 10.48 -12.29 -2.75
N PHE A 95 10.76 -11.38 -3.65
CA PHE A 95 10.53 -11.59 -5.08
C PHE A 95 11.78 -12.20 -5.71
N ASN A 96 11.58 -13.27 -6.47
CA ASN A 96 12.62 -13.83 -7.31
C ASN A 96 12.33 -13.44 -8.76
N LEU A 97 13.10 -12.48 -9.27
CA LEU A 97 12.90 -11.92 -10.60
C LEU A 97 13.32 -12.86 -11.74
N ASN A 98 13.92 -14.00 -11.40
CA ASN A 98 14.33 -15.00 -12.39
C ASN A 98 13.29 -16.11 -12.57
N ASP A 99 12.21 -16.06 -11.83
CA ASP A 99 11.11 -17.05 -11.91
C ASP A 99 10.01 -16.59 -12.86
#